data_be3e3bfe8580705f3f2bf29039e418cb
#
_entry.id   be3e3bfe8580705f3f2bf29039e418cb
#
_cell.length_a   1.000
_cell.length_b   1.000
_cell.length_c   1.000
_cell.angle_alpha   90.00
_cell.angle_beta   90.00
_cell.angle_gamma   90.00
#
_symmetry.space_group_name_H-M   'P 1'
#
loop_
_entity.id
_entity.type
_entity.pdbx_description
1 polymer ?
#
loop_
_entity_poly.entity_id
_entity_poly.type
_entity_poly.pdbx_seq_one_letter_code
_entity_poly.pdbx_strand_id
1 'polypeptide(L)'
;MKDRVSLTDFLMYHKETHPISFHMPGHKGRGTLYGIYGFGDFIKNVVGNDITEIPGADALQQPRERIKDIMEGYAGLYGAKHTELLVNGSSAGLMASILGSVPRGGKLLMGRNSHKSVYGALRLGGIDPVYIMPEIDSETGLQLGLDPDKIETALIEDPSIKAVLVTSPNYYGVLSDIERIASIVHLHGRILIVDQAHGAHLKFFDYLRSEDGLPHRAAENCGADIVVDSTHKTLLSFTGSAILNICTERPDVSRISELLRMLQTTSPSYLLMGSLDINQQILRMDGYNLIKNWDADIKYFYQEAAQIAGLGLIDRIDLDETKVSITMSALGLSGPKLAEELEKRNIWVELTHGDYVMLMTGLGNERGDYEDILAALRDLSAHYGGRIQGVESESSASKTESAAQNAAQKQAKNEAQAMAKNEAQAANKNASQPVDKIAELRTPSSDSALIERLEQRKIPDTYEEVPLYSAEGRVLYESIIPYPPGTPIACPGEVLSKSVILYVRDQLVAQHVVLGVDEEGRVKVESDCVLFKEI
;
A
#
# COMPACT_ATOMS: atom_id res chain seq x y z
N MET A 1 -22.05 -12.66 25.74
CA MET A 1 -20.62 -12.37 25.55
C MET A 1 -20.13 -13.35 24.52
N LYS A 2 -19.75 -12.92 23.32
CA LYS A 2 -18.99 -13.79 22.39
C LYS A 2 -17.71 -14.14 23.12
N ASP A 3 -17.43 -15.42 23.31
CA ASP A 3 -16.16 -15.90 23.87
C ASP A 3 -15.04 -15.29 23.02
N ARG A 4 -14.29 -14.34 23.62
CA ARG A 4 -13.13 -13.72 22.94
C ARG A 4 -12.06 -14.78 22.84
N VAL A 5 -11.87 -15.30 21.65
CA VAL A 5 -10.73 -16.18 21.33
C VAL A 5 -9.45 -15.37 21.57
N SER A 6 -8.48 -15.94 22.31
CA SER A 6 -7.20 -15.26 22.52
C SER A 6 -6.45 -15.11 21.20
N LEU A 7 -5.55 -14.13 21.11
CA LEU A 7 -4.67 -14.00 19.93
C LEU A 7 -3.88 -15.29 19.68
N THR A 8 -3.42 -15.95 20.75
CA THR A 8 -2.68 -17.21 20.64
C THR A 8 -3.54 -18.31 20.02
N ASP A 9 -4.80 -18.47 20.49
CA ASP A 9 -5.72 -19.46 19.94
C ASP A 9 -6.02 -19.18 18.47
N PHE A 10 -6.21 -17.90 18.11
CA PHE A 10 -6.40 -17.49 16.72
C PHE A 10 -5.19 -17.86 15.86
N LEU A 11 -3.96 -17.56 16.31
CA LEU A 11 -2.75 -17.86 15.53
C LEU A 11 -2.55 -19.38 15.36
N MET A 12 -2.87 -20.18 16.38
CA MET A 12 -2.83 -21.65 16.28
C MET A 12 -3.86 -22.16 15.29
N TYR A 13 -5.10 -21.69 15.38
CA TYR A 13 -6.17 -22.04 14.45
C TYR A 13 -5.82 -21.63 13.01
N HIS A 14 -5.38 -20.38 12.80
CA HIS A 14 -4.99 -19.89 11.47
C HIS A 14 -3.92 -20.77 10.83
N LYS A 15 -2.90 -21.17 11.59
CA LYS A 15 -1.87 -22.11 11.10
C LYS A 15 -2.47 -23.46 10.69
N GLU A 16 -3.42 -24.01 11.46
CA GLU A 16 -4.03 -25.30 11.20
C GLU A 16 -4.92 -25.30 9.96
N THR A 17 -5.45 -24.14 9.57
CA THR A 17 -6.26 -24.00 8.35
C THR A 17 -5.43 -24.05 7.06
N HIS A 18 -4.11 -24.00 7.13
CA HIS A 18 -3.20 -23.96 5.98
C HIS A 18 -3.62 -22.95 4.91
N PRO A 19 -3.71 -21.65 5.25
CA PRO A 19 -4.20 -20.65 4.31
C PRO A 19 -3.23 -20.47 3.14
N ILE A 20 -3.78 -20.27 1.95
CA ILE A 20 -3.01 -19.84 0.78
C ILE A 20 -2.83 -18.33 0.89
N SER A 21 -1.59 -17.89 1.08
CA SER A 21 -1.27 -16.52 1.41
C SER A 21 -0.73 -15.75 0.20
N PHE A 22 -1.52 -14.77 -0.24
CA PHE A 22 -1.09 -13.73 -1.17
C PHE A 22 -1.03 -12.36 -0.48
N HIS A 23 -0.68 -12.34 0.82
CA HIS A 23 -0.42 -11.15 1.64
C HIS A 23 0.93 -11.26 2.36
N MET A 24 1.38 -10.17 2.99
CA MET A 24 2.55 -10.21 3.88
C MET A 24 2.35 -11.21 5.03
N PRO A 25 3.43 -11.83 5.53
CA PRO A 25 4.84 -11.69 5.17
C PRO A 25 5.27 -12.55 3.98
N GLY A 26 6.47 -12.24 3.43
CA GLY A 26 6.99 -12.89 2.22
C GLY A 26 7.29 -14.38 2.36
N HIS A 27 7.56 -14.89 3.56
CA HIS A 27 7.78 -16.31 3.83
C HIS A 27 6.50 -17.17 3.81
N LYS A 28 5.31 -16.55 3.73
CA LYS A 28 3.98 -17.21 3.59
C LYS A 28 3.69 -18.30 4.64
N GLY A 29 4.30 -18.20 5.83
CA GLY A 29 4.16 -19.23 6.87
C GLY A 29 4.89 -20.56 6.59
N ARG A 30 5.68 -20.65 5.52
CA ARG A 30 6.32 -21.88 5.07
C ARG A 30 7.62 -22.20 5.82
N GLY A 31 7.49 -22.76 7.01
CA GLY A 31 8.63 -23.20 7.82
C GLY A 31 9.50 -24.29 7.15
N THR A 32 8.94 -25.05 6.22
CA THR A 32 9.65 -26.09 5.45
C THR A 32 10.80 -25.54 4.63
N LEU A 33 10.65 -24.35 4.06
CA LEU A 33 11.69 -23.69 3.28
C LEU A 33 12.97 -23.48 4.10
N TYR A 34 12.84 -23.04 5.35
CA TYR A 34 14.00 -22.91 6.26
C TYR A 34 14.67 -24.26 6.55
N GLY A 35 13.88 -25.33 6.64
CA GLY A 35 14.39 -26.68 6.85
C GLY A 35 15.25 -27.19 5.71
N ILE A 36 14.88 -26.89 4.46
CA ILE A 36 15.63 -27.26 3.26
C ILE A 36 17.06 -26.70 3.30
N TYR A 37 17.22 -25.46 3.81
CA TYR A 37 18.52 -24.79 3.94
C TYR A 37 19.22 -25.02 5.28
N GLY A 38 18.73 -25.94 6.11
CA GLY A 38 19.38 -26.31 7.37
C GLY A 38 18.98 -25.46 8.59
N PHE A 39 18.02 -24.53 8.47
CA PHE A 39 17.59 -23.62 9.54
C PHE A 39 16.31 -24.07 10.26
N GLY A 40 15.85 -25.31 10.02
CA GLY A 40 14.60 -25.83 10.61
C GLY A 40 14.59 -25.84 12.13
N ASP A 41 15.75 -26.07 12.78
CA ASP A 41 15.86 -26.07 14.25
C ASP A 41 15.73 -24.67 14.85
N PHE A 42 16.19 -23.62 14.15
CA PHE A 42 15.95 -22.24 14.56
C PHE A 42 14.45 -21.93 14.63
N ILE A 43 13.70 -22.34 13.61
CA ILE A 43 12.25 -22.13 13.55
C ILE A 43 11.50 -22.91 14.63
N LYS A 44 11.95 -24.13 14.95
CA LYS A 44 11.30 -24.99 15.95
C LYS A 44 11.59 -24.55 17.39
N ASN A 45 12.74 -23.94 17.64
CA ASN A 45 13.23 -23.63 18.99
C ASN A 45 13.22 -22.12 19.27
N VAL A 46 12.11 -21.43 18.95
CA VAL A 46 11.97 -19.98 19.11
C VAL A 46 12.33 -19.51 20.50
N VAL A 47 11.83 -20.17 21.56
CA VAL A 47 12.08 -19.77 22.95
C VAL A 47 13.56 -19.92 23.31
N GLY A 48 14.22 -20.99 22.84
CA GLY A 48 15.65 -21.22 23.10
C GLY A 48 16.58 -20.24 22.37
N ASN A 49 16.09 -19.61 21.29
CA ASN A 49 16.82 -18.62 20.50
C ASN A 49 16.51 -17.18 20.91
N ASP A 50 15.55 -16.95 21.81
CA ASP A 50 15.20 -15.62 22.30
C ASP A 50 16.13 -15.22 23.44
N ILE A 51 17.25 -14.61 23.06
CA ILE A 51 18.34 -14.18 23.94
C ILE A 51 18.52 -12.66 23.90
N THR A 52 19.45 -12.14 24.69
CA THR A 52 19.91 -10.76 24.65
C THR A 52 21.42 -10.68 24.34
N GLU A 53 22.09 -9.57 24.62
CA GLU A 53 23.50 -9.29 24.39
C GLU A 53 24.40 -10.09 25.38
N ILE A 54 24.44 -11.41 25.22
CA ILE A 54 25.35 -12.28 25.97
C ILE A 54 26.71 -12.38 25.27
N PRO A 55 27.78 -12.79 25.97
CA PRO A 55 29.08 -13.00 25.36
C PRO A 55 29.02 -13.92 24.13
N GLY A 56 29.50 -13.46 23.00
CA GLY A 56 29.48 -14.16 21.72
C GLY A 56 28.25 -13.89 20.86
N ALA A 57 27.22 -13.19 21.35
CA ALA A 57 26.04 -12.85 20.54
C ALA A 57 26.19 -11.54 19.73
N ASP A 58 27.16 -10.68 20.09
CA ASP A 58 27.35 -9.31 19.58
C ASP A 58 26.23 -8.36 20.09
N ALA A 59 26.27 -7.08 19.73
CA ALA A 59 25.28 -6.08 20.15
C ALA A 59 24.90 -5.16 18.98
N LEU A 60 23.60 -5.06 18.67
CA LEU A 60 23.10 -4.22 17.57
C LEU A 60 23.49 -2.73 17.74
N GLN A 61 23.55 -2.26 18.98
CA GLN A 61 23.90 -0.86 19.29
C GLN A 61 25.38 -0.54 19.01
N GLN A 62 26.24 -1.57 18.97
CA GLN A 62 27.67 -1.45 18.69
C GLN A 62 28.20 -2.74 18.05
N PRO A 63 27.82 -3.06 16.80
CA PRO A 63 28.16 -4.32 16.15
C PRO A 63 29.68 -4.41 15.90
N ARG A 64 30.27 -5.57 16.24
CA ARG A 64 31.72 -5.81 16.12
C ARG A 64 32.07 -7.16 15.51
N GLU A 65 31.15 -8.11 15.61
CA GLU A 65 31.33 -9.49 15.20
C GLU A 65 30.18 -9.94 14.29
N ARG A 66 29.35 -10.87 14.73
CA ARG A 66 28.29 -11.53 13.96
C ARG A 66 27.27 -10.58 13.36
N ILE A 67 26.82 -9.58 14.13
CA ILE A 67 25.85 -8.60 13.62
C ILE A 67 26.51 -7.73 12.55
N LYS A 68 27.77 -7.36 12.75
CA LYS A 68 28.56 -6.66 11.73
C LYS A 68 28.73 -7.52 10.47
N ASP A 69 29.00 -8.82 10.60
CA ASP A 69 29.12 -9.73 9.45
C ASP A 69 27.80 -9.81 8.66
N ILE A 70 26.64 -9.80 9.36
CA ILE A 70 25.33 -9.74 8.69
C ILE A 70 25.16 -8.42 7.95
N MET A 71 25.51 -7.29 8.54
CA MET A 71 25.46 -5.97 7.90
C MET A 71 26.32 -5.91 6.63
N GLU A 72 27.58 -6.37 6.73
CA GLU A 72 28.51 -6.45 5.59
C GLU A 72 28.01 -7.40 4.50
N GLY A 73 27.42 -8.52 4.90
CA GLY A 73 26.81 -9.47 3.98
C GLY A 73 25.63 -8.88 3.20
N TYR A 74 24.74 -8.13 3.84
CA TYR A 74 23.67 -7.40 3.15
C TYR A 74 24.21 -6.28 2.26
N ALA A 75 25.20 -5.52 2.74
CA ALA A 75 25.87 -4.51 1.92
C ALA A 75 26.44 -5.13 0.62
N GLY A 76 27.05 -6.31 0.72
CA GLY A 76 27.52 -7.06 -0.45
C GLY A 76 26.41 -7.53 -1.38
N LEU A 77 25.31 -8.06 -0.84
CA LEU A 77 24.17 -8.53 -1.65
C LEU A 77 23.48 -7.39 -2.40
N TYR A 78 23.29 -6.25 -1.74
CA TYR A 78 22.59 -5.10 -2.33
C TYR A 78 23.53 -4.15 -3.09
N GLY A 79 24.86 -4.35 -3.00
CA GLY A 79 25.85 -3.44 -3.59
C GLY A 79 25.90 -2.08 -2.89
N ALA A 80 25.49 -2.03 -1.62
CA ALA A 80 25.54 -0.85 -0.79
C ALA A 80 26.94 -0.66 -0.17
N LYS A 81 27.28 0.58 0.22
CA LYS A 81 28.52 0.88 0.95
C LYS A 81 28.43 0.54 2.43
N HIS A 82 27.23 0.65 2.97
CA HIS A 82 26.91 0.32 4.35
C HIS A 82 25.45 -0.11 4.47
N THR A 83 25.18 -1.08 5.34
CA THR A 83 23.83 -1.53 5.63
C THR A 83 23.62 -1.59 7.14
N GLU A 84 22.49 -1.07 7.61
CA GLU A 84 22.03 -1.19 9.00
C GLU A 84 20.89 -2.21 9.10
N LEU A 85 20.89 -3.03 10.15
CA LEU A 85 19.78 -3.93 10.45
C LEU A 85 18.68 -3.20 11.23
N LEU A 86 17.44 -3.43 10.84
CA LEU A 86 16.27 -2.80 11.45
C LEU A 86 15.37 -3.86 12.11
N VAL A 87 15.21 -3.78 13.42
CA VAL A 87 14.30 -4.64 14.21
C VAL A 87 13.01 -3.92 14.61
N ASN A 88 12.90 -2.63 14.29
CA ASN A 88 11.69 -1.81 14.46
C ASN A 88 11.07 -1.44 13.09
N GLY A 89 11.29 -2.31 12.10
CA GLY A 89 10.77 -2.16 10.73
C GLY A 89 11.42 -1.04 9.93
N SER A 90 11.05 -0.95 8.66
CA SER A 90 11.45 0.16 7.77
C SER A 90 11.06 1.54 8.31
N SER A 91 10.05 1.61 9.19
CA SER A 91 9.65 2.86 9.83
C SER A 91 10.80 3.53 10.58
N ALA A 92 11.59 2.79 11.36
CA ALA A 92 12.76 3.32 12.06
C ALA A 92 13.84 3.77 11.07
N GLY A 93 14.07 3.00 10.01
CA GLY A 93 15.02 3.33 8.95
C GLY A 93 14.66 4.61 8.20
N LEU A 94 13.40 4.76 7.78
CA LEU A 94 12.91 5.97 7.12
C LEU A 94 13.03 7.20 8.02
N MET A 95 12.65 7.07 9.28
CA MET A 95 12.76 8.18 10.24
C MET A 95 14.22 8.59 10.44
N ALA A 96 15.13 7.62 10.61
CA ALA A 96 16.56 7.91 10.75
C ALA A 96 17.16 8.53 9.49
N SER A 97 16.78 8.04 8.31
CA SER A 97 17.22 8.60 7.01
C SER A 97 16.82 10.06 6.84
N ILE A 98 15.57 10.39 7.14
CA ILE A 98 15.03 11.74 7.00
C ILE A 98 15.69 12.68 8.01
N LEU A 99 15.70 12.30 9.30
CA LEU A 99 16.28 13.11 10.38
C LEU A 99 17.81 13.27 10.26
N GLY A 100 18.47 12.29 9.63
CA GLY A 100 19.90 12.34 9.33
C GLY A 100 20.25 13.24 8.14
N SER A 101 19.34 13.32 7.16
CA SER A 101 19.54 14.06 5.90
C SER A 101 19.01 15.49 5.92
N VAL A 102 17.99 15.78 6.75
CA VAL A 102 17.33 17.08 6.81
C VAL A 102 17.48 17.67 8.20
N PRO A 103 18.13 18.85 8.36
CA PRO A 103 18.26 19.51 9.66
C PRO A 103 16.88 20.02 10.13
N ARG A 104 16.75 20.24 11.45
CA ARG A 104 15.55 20.85 12.04
C ARG A 104 15.23 22.19 11.37
N GLY A 105 13.97 22.41 11.00
CA GLY A 105 13.52 23.59 10.24
C GLY A 105 13.92 23.56 8.76
N GLY A 106 14.52 22.46 8.29
CA GLY A 106 14.78 22.24 6.85
C GLY A 106 13.55 21.72 6.11
N LYS A 107 13.68 21.56 4.80
CA LYS A 107 12.59 21.09 3.93
C LYS A 107 12.91 19.74 3.30
N LEU A 108 11.89 18.88 3.24
CA LEU A 108 11.88 17.59 2.53
C LEU A 108 10.91 17.65 1.37
N LEU A 109 11.39 17.42 0.13
CA LEU A 109 10.52 17.18 -1.02
C LEU A 109 10.08 15.71 -1.01
N MET A 110 8.78 15.44 -1.07
CA MET A 110 8.27 14.08 -0.94
C MET A 110 6.96 13.86 -1.69
N GLY A 111 6.70 12.61 -2.06
CA GLY A 111 5.38 12.20 -2.53
C GLY A 111 4.33 12.34 -1.43
N ARG A 112 3.16 12.93 -1.76
CA ARG A 112 2.05 13.06 -0.80
C ARG A 112 1.51 11.70 -0.34
N ASN A 113 1.73 10.65 -1.13
CA ASN A 113 1.36 9.26 -0.84
C ASN A 113 2.42 8.48 -0.04
N SER A 114 3.33 9.14 0.64
CA SER A 114 4.33 8.49 1.49
C SER A 114 3.70 7.83 2.71
N HIS A 115 4.38 6.81 3.23
CA HIS A 115 3.95 6.07 4.42
C HIS A 115 3.93 6.97 5.68
N LYS A 116 3.05 6.69 6.65
CA LYS A 116 2.89 7.45 7.91
C LYS A 116 4.18 7.69 8.68
N SER A 117 5.18 6.81 8.58
CA SER A 117 6.49 7.00 9.24
C SER A 117 7.25 8.23 8.74
N VAL A 118 7.09 8.59 7.45
CA VAL A 118 7.67 9.81 6.88
C VAL A 118 7.08 11.04 7.57
N TYR A 119 5.77 11.11 7.72
CA TYR A 119 5.08 12.18 8.45
C TYR A 119 5.47 12.23 9.93
N GLY A 120 5.71 11.05 10.53
CA GLY A 120 6.27 10.95 11.88
C GLY A 120 7.63 11.61 11.99
N ALA A 121 8.52 11.38 11.02
CA ALA A 121 9.83 12.01 10.96
C ALA A 121 9.74 13.54 10.81
N LEU A 122 8.85 14.02 9.93
CA LEU A 122 8.62 15.47 9.78
C LEU A 122 8.26 16.13 11.11
N ARG A 123 7.30 15.52 11.84
CA ARG A 123 6.85 16.03 13.14
C ARG A 123 7.95 16.01 14.20
N LEU A 124 8.70 14.91 14.32
CA LEU A 124 9.80 14.78 15.27
C LEU A 124 10.95 15.75 14.95
N GLY A 125 11.29 15.89 13.68
CA GLY A 125 12.37 16.76 13.20
C GLY A 125 12.00 18.23 13.11
N GLY A 126 10.71 18.60 13.18
CA GLY A 126 10.25 19.94 12.83
C GLY A 126 10.66 20.29 11.39
N ILE A 127 10.45 19.36 10.46
CA ILE A 127 10.82 19.46 9.05
C ILE A 127 9.58 19.85 8.25
N ASP A 128 9.72 20.83 7.36
CA ASP A 128 8.63 21.28 6.49
C ASP A 128 8.54 20.43 5.23
N PRO A 129 7.38 19.85 4.90
CA PRO A 129 7.20 19.10 3.68
C PRO A 129 6.97 20.01 2.46
N VAL A 130 7.54 19.61 1.32
CA VAL A 130 7.16 20.09 -0.01
C VAL A 130 6.57 18.88 -0.75
N TYR A 131 5.29 18.96 -1.11
CA TYR A 131 4.58 17.79 -1.66
C TYR A 131 4.58 17.76 -3.17
N ILE A 132 4.88 16.58 -3.73
CA ILE A 132 4.53 16.20 -5.11
C ILE A 132 3.31 15.30 -5.04
N MET A 133 2.24 15.70 -5.74
CA MET A 133 1.04 14.87 -5.88
C MET A 133 1.29 13.81 -6.95
N PRO A 134 1.11 12.51 -6.65
CA PRO A 134 1.16 11.48 -7.68
C PRO A 134 0.01 11.69 -8.67
N GLU A 135 0.27 11.38 -9.93
CA GLU A 135 -0.80 11.31 -10.92
C GLU A 135 -1.64 10.05 -10.69
N ILE A 136 -2.90 10.12 -11.12
CA ILE A 136 -3.84 9.02 -11.02
C ILE A 136 -4.11 8.50 -12.44
N ASP A 137 -3.90 7.22 -12.64
CA ASP A 137 -4.29 6.56 -13.88
C ASP A 137 -5.83 6.56 -14.01
N SER A 138 -6.33 7.13 -15.08
CA SER A 138 -7.78 7.35 -15.26
C SER A 138 -8.56 6.06 -15.53
N GLU A 139 -7.88 4.98 -15.97
CA GLU A 139 -8.51 3.72 -16.30
C GLU A 139 -8.55 2.79 -15.08
N THR A 140 -7.43 2.66 -14.38
CA THR A 140 -7.27 1.74 -13.25
C THR A 140 -7.49 2.40 -11.90
N GLY A 141 -7.42 3.73 -11.83
CA GLY A 141 -7.44 4.49 -10.57
C GLY A 141 -6.14 4.37 -9.76
N LEU A 142 -5.10 3.75 -10.28
CA LEU A 142 -3.83 3.60 -9.58
C LEU A 142 -3.08 4.93 -9.49
N GLN A 143 -2.43 5.13 -8.34
CA GLN A 143 -1.44 6.20 -8.19
C GLN A 143 -0.18 5.82 -8.95
N LEU A 144 0.25 6.72 -9.84
CA LEU A 144 1.44 6.55 -10.65
C LEU A 144 2.73 6.87 -9.87
N GLY A 145 3.87 6.55 -10.46
CA GLY A 145 5.18 7.00 -9.98
C GLY A 145 5.28 8.53 -9.96
N LEU A 146 6.20 9.08 -9.15
CA LEU A 146 6.42 10.52 -9.12
C LEU A 146 7.07 10.99 -10.44
N ASP A 147 6.53 12.08 -10.96
CA ASP A 147 7.03 12.71 -12.17
C ASP A 147 8.38 13.40 -11.92
N PRO A 148 9.48 12.97 -12.60
CA PRO A 148 10.80 13.59 -12.44
C PRO A 148 10.84 15.09 -12.78
N ASP A 149 10.03 15.55 -13.75
CA ASP A 149 9.99 16.96 -14.15
C ASP A 149 9.38 17.84 -13.06
N LYS A 150 8.39 17.33 -12.32
CA LYS A 150 7.83 18.02 -11.16
C LYS A 150 8.83 18.13 -10.01
N ILE A 151 9.65 17.07 -9.82
CA ILE A 151 10.74 17.09 -8.84
C ILE A 151 11.78 18.14 -9.20
N GLU A 152 12.23 18.19 -10.46
CA GLU A 152 13.18 19.17 -10.95
C GLU A 152 12.66 20.61 -10.77
N THR A 153 11.42 20.86 -11.19
CA THR A 153 10.75 22.15 -11.03
C THR A 153 10.75 22.60 -9.57
N ALA A 154 10.35 21.72 -8.65
CA ALA A 154 10.31 22.04 -7.21
C ALA A 154 11.71 22.35 -6.64
N LEU A 155 12.76 21.65 -7.09
CA LEU A 155 14.15 21.90 -6.66
C LEU A 155 14.71 23.20 -7.22
N ILE A 156 14.27 23.63 -8.41
CA ILE A 156 14.63 24.93 -9.01
C ILE A 156 13.93 26.06 -8.26
N GLU A 157 12.62 25.91 -8.00
CA GLU A 157 11.79 26.94 -7.33
C GLU A 157 12.15 27.12 -5.86
N ASP A 158 12.54 26.05 -5.17
CA ASP A 158 12.93 26.10 -3.76
C ASP A 158 14.31 25.47 -3.49
N PRO A 159 15.41 26.22 -3.65
CA PRO A 159 16.76 25.73 -3.35
C PRO A 159 17.01 25.43 -1.87
N SER A 160 16.08 25.72 -0.96
CA SER A 160 16.20 25.41 0.47
C SER A 160 15.89 23.93 0.81
N ILE A 161 15.27 23.19 -0.11
CA ILE A 161 15.04 21.74 0.01
C ILE A 161 16.37 21.02 0.23
N LYS A 162 16.43 20.10 1.21
CA LYS A 162 17.66 19.40 1.62
C LYS A 162 17.75 17.98 1.08
N ALA A 163 16.61 17.30 0.99
CA ALA A 163 16.53 15.94 0.49
C ALA A 163 15.22 15.71 -0.28
N VAL A 164 15.20 14.67 -1.08
CA VAL A 164 14.02 14.17 -1.80
C VAL A 164 13.72 12.77 -1.30
N LEU A 165 12.44 12.48 -1.03
CA LEU A 165 11.97 11.14 -0.67
C LEU A 165 10.96 10.65 -1.69
N VAL A 166 11.19 9.44 -2.22
CA VAL A 166 10.31 8.76 -3.17
C VAL A 166 9.94 7.40 -2.63
N THR A 167 8.68 7.01 -2.73
CA THR A 167 8.23 5.64 -2.46
C THR A 167 8.18 4.88 -3.79
N SER A 168 9.04 3.86 -3.94
CA SER A 168 9.13 3.05 -5.16
C SER A 168 9.61 1.63 -4.86
N PRO A 169 8.83 0.58 -5.17
CA PRO A 169 7.45 0.67 -5.67
C PRO A 169 6.50 1.30 -4.65
N ASN A 170 5.44 1.93 -5.11
CA ASN A 170 4.38 2.35 -4.21
C ASN A 170 3.58 1.13 -3.71
N TYR A 171 2.56 1.36 -2.88
CA TYR A 171 1.80 0.26 -2.28
C TYR A 171 1.13 -0.66 -3.31
N TYR A 172 0.75 -0.11 -4.47
CA TYR A 172 0.12 -0.84 -5.57
C TYR A 172 1.11 -1.50 -6.53
N GLY A 173 2.40 -1.33 -6.31
CA GLY A 173 3.47 -1.90 -7.14
C GLY A 173 3.97 -0.98 -8.25
N VAL A 174 3.44 0.25 -8.37
CA VAL A 174 3.90 1.17 -9.42
C VAL A 174 5.26 1.75 -9.05
N LEU A 175 6.19 1.69 -9.99
CA LEU A 175 7.57 2.16 -9.88
C LEU A 175 7.71 3.60 -10.37
N SER A 176 8.59 4.37 -9.72
CA SER A 176 9.07 5.66 -10.23
C SER A 176 10.36 5.48 -11.01
N ASP A 177 10.65 6.40 -11.95
CA ASP A 177 11.93 6.44 -12.68
C ASP A 177 13.05 6.95 -11.75
N ILE A 178 13.54 6.04 -10.89
CA ILE A 178 14.54 6.37 -9.87
C ILE A 178 15.86 6.83 -10.49
N GLU A 179 16.27 6.27 -11.64
CA GLU A 179 17.53 6.63 -12.31
C GLU A 179 17.50 8.10 -12.75
N ARG A 180 16.42 8.52 -13.40
CA ARG A 180 16.22 9.92 -13.79
C ARG A 180 16.07 10.84 -12.58
N ILE A 181 15.31 10.44 -11.58
CA ILE A 181 15.14 11.20 -10.34
C ILE A 181 16.48 11.38 -9.61
N ALA A 182 17.30 10.32 -9.49
CA ALA A 182 18.62 10.38 -8.88
C ALA A 182 19.53 11.37 -9.60
N SER A 183 19.54 11.34 -10.93
CA SER A 183 20.31 12.27 -11.76
C SER A 183 19.93 13.74 -11.50
N ILE A 184 18.64 14.03 -11.45
CA ILE A 184 18.10 15.37 -11.13
C ILE A 184 18.48 15.79 -9.71
N VAL A 185 18.22 14.96 -8.71
CA VAL A 185 18.48 15.25 -7.29
C VAL A 185 19.96 15.53 -7.06
N HIS A 186 20.84 14.74 -7.68
CA HIS A 186 22.29 14.90 -7.58
C HIS A 186 22.80 16.15 -8.29
N LEU A 187 22.21 16.53 -9.42
CA LEU A 187 22.54 17.79 -10.11
C LEU A 187 22.30 19.00 -9.20
N HIS A 188 21.27 18.94 -8.37
CA HIS A 188 20.96 19.97 -7.36
C HIS A 188 21.72 19.79 -6.05
N GLY A 189 22.62 18.79 -5.93
CA GLY A 189 23.43 18.54 -4.73
C GLY A 189 22.60 18.08 -3.53
N ARG A 190 21.49 17.38 -3.75
CA ARG A 190 20.58 16.88 -2.70
C ARG A 190 20.76 15.38 -2.50
N ILE A 191 20.19 14.86 -1.40
CA ILE A 191 20.17 13.44 -1.06
C ILE A 191 18.85 12.84 -1.56
N LEU A 192 18.91 11.69 -2.23
CA LEU A 192 17.76 10.90 -2.61
C LEU A 192 17.56 9.74 -1.63
N ILE A 193 16.43 9.76 -0.93
CA ILE A 193 15.96 8.68 -0.06
C ILE A 193 14.85 7.92 -0.80
N VAL A 194 14.97 6.60 -0.91
CA VAL A 194 13.92 5.76 -1.49
C VAL A 194 13.32 4.85 -0.42
N ASP A 195 12.02 5.01 -0.19
CA ASP A 195 11.22 4.04 0.53
C ASP A 195 10.90 2.88 -0.41
N GLN A 196 11.72 1.84 -0.36
CA GLN A 196 11.59 0.60 -1.13
C GLN A 196 11.04 -0.53 -0.26
N ALA A 197 10.27 -0.20 0.77
CA ALA A 197 9.74 -1.20 1.71
C ALA A 197 8.95 -2.33 1.03
N HIS A 198 8.37 -2.10 -0.12
CA HIS A 198 7.66 -3.09 -0.92
C HIS A 198 8.52 -3.73 -2.02
N GLY A 199 9.79 -3.36 -2.16
CA GLY A 199 10.65 -3.74 -3.26
C GLY A 199 11.96 -4.43 -2.88
N ALA A 200 12.11 -4.97 -1.66
CA ALA A 200 13.34 -5.64 -1.21
C ALA A 200 13.83 -6.76 -2.16
N HIS A 201 12.95 -7.34 -2.96
CA HIS A 201 13.24 -8.37 -3.97
C HIS A 201 13.78 -7.80 -5.28
N LEU A 202 13.53 -6.53 -5.60
CA LEU A 202 13.87 -5.92 -6.89
C LEU A 202 15.35 -6.05 -7.22
N LYS A 203 16.23 -5.93 -6.21
CA LYS A 203 17.67 -6.12 -6.37
C LYS A 203 18.02 -7.46 -7.00
N PHE A 204 17.30 -8.51 -6.63
CA PHE A 204 17.53 -9.86 -7.11
C PHE A 204 16.85 -10.10 -8.48
N PHE A 205 15.69 -9.49 -8.71
CA PHE A 205 15.05 -9.49 -10.03
C PHE A 205 15.89 -8.74 -11.08
N ASP A 206 16.64 -7.72 -10.69
CA ASP A 206 17.53 -6.98 -11.58
C ASP A 206 18.64 -7.88 -12.18
N TYR A 207 19.01 -8.99 -11.54
CA TYR A 207 19.92 -9.96 -12.15
C TYR A 207 19.28 -10.61 -13.38
N LEU A 208 18.02 -11.05 -13.29
CA LEU A 208 17.30 -11.63 -14.43
C LEU A 208 17.06 -10.59 -15.51
N ARG A 209 16.68 -9.38 -15.11
CA ARG A 209 16.45 -8.26 -16.05
C ARG A 209 17.71 -7.89 -16.81
N SER A 210 18.88 -7.93 -16.17
CA SER A 210 20.18 -7.66 -16.81
C SER A 210 20.53 -8.71 -17.85
N GLU A 211 20.17 -9.99 -17.62
CA GLU A 211 20.36 -11.06 -18.60
C GLU A 211 19.52 -10.81 -19.87
N ASP A 212 18.32 -10.22 -19.71
CA ASP A 212 17.41 -9.86 -20.79
C ASP A 212 17.70 -8.46 -21.40
N GLY A 213 18.71 -7.75 -20.91
CA GLY A 213 19.07 -6.40 -21.36
C GLY A 213 18.05 -5.33 -20.97
N LEU A 214 17.25 -5.56 -19.94
CA LEU A 214 16.23 -4.64 -19.43
C LEU A 214 16.81 -3.69 -18.38
N PRO A 215 16.25 -2.47 -18.21
CA PRO A 215 16.71 -1.51 -17.22
C PRO A 215 16.49 -2.02 -15.80
N HIS A 216 17.35 -1.59 -14.87
CA HIS A 216 17.24 -1.89 -13.46
C HIS A 216 16.01 -1.20 -12.85
N ARG A 217 15.51 -1.79 -11.76
CA ARG A 217 14.35 -1.28 -10.99
C ARG A 217 14.66 -1.05 -9.51
N ALA A 218 15.65 -1.78 -8.97
CA ALA A 218 16.08 -1.58 -7.60
C ALA A 218 16.76 -0.23 -7.44
N ALA A 219 16.35 0.53 -6.43
CA ALA A 219 16.83 1.89 -6.19
C ALA A 219 18.36 1.94 -5.95
N GLU A 220 18.94 0.88 -5.37
CA GLU A 220 20.38 0.73 -5.18
C GLU A 220 21.15 0.68 -6.51
N ASN A 221 20.54 0.13 -7.55
CA ASN A 221 21.13 0.06 -8.90
C ASN A 221 20.85 1.33 -9.71
N CYS A 222 19.85 2.11 -9.32
CA CYS A 222 19.38 3.32 -10.01
C CYS A 222 19.93 4.62 -9.42
N GLY A 223 20.91 4.55 -8.50
CA GLY A 223 21.62 5.72 -8.00
C GLY A 223 21.01 6.40 -6.77
N ALA A 224 20.08 5.77 -6.06
CA ALA A 224 19.60 6.28 -4.78
C ALA A 224 20.74 6.38 -3.76
N ASP A 225 20.69 7.37 -2.86
CA ASP A 225 21.69 7.54 -1.80
C ASP A 225 21.38 6.66 -0.58
N ILE A 226 20.10 6.59 -0.22
CA ILE A 226 19.60 5.78 0.90
C ILE A 226 18.38 5.01 0.42
N VAL A 227 18.37 3.70 0.68
CA VAL A 227 17.25 2.81 0.35
C VAL A 227 16.82 2.06 1.61
N VAL A 228 15.52 2.02 1.87
CA VAL A 228 14.97 1.30 3.04
C VAL A 228 14.08 0.18 2.56
N ASP A 229 14.48 -1.07 2.86
CA ASP A 229 13.85 -2.30 2.43
C ASP A 229 13.20 -3.06 3.57
N SER A 230 11.91 -3.38 3.47
CA SER A 230 11.26 -4.35 4.38
C SER A 230 11.45 -5.76 3.84
N THR A 231 12.53 -6.41 4.25
CA THR A 231 12.86 -7.78 3.80
C THR A 231 11.78 -8.80 4.17
N HIS A 232 10.99 -8.52 5.22
CA HIS A 232 9.89 -9.39 5.64
C HIS A 232 8.66 -9.35 4.72
N LYS A 233 8.51 -8.31 3.87
CA LYS A 233 7.30 -8.20 3.04
C LYS A 233 7.31 -9.15 1.86
N THR A 234 8.46 -9.32 1.21
CA THR A 234 8.60 -10.10 -0.03
C THR A 234 9.65 -11.22 0.06
N LEU A 235 10.58 -11.12 1.00
CA LEU A 235 11.62 -12.11 1.24
C LEU A 235 11.30 -12.96 2.49
N LEU A 236 12.31 -13.61 3.10
CA LEU A 236 12.10 -14.65 4.09
C LEU A 236 12.25 -14.22 5.55
N SER A 237 12.67 -13.00 5.85
CA SER A 237 12.84 -12.57 7.23
C SER A 237 11.49 -12.37 7.95
N PHE A 238 11.50 -12.39 9.30
CA PHE A 238 10.28 -12.28 10.10
C PHE A 238 9.68 -10.88 10.08
N THR A 239 8.37 -10.79 10.24
CA THR A 239 7.63 -9.52 10.29
C THR A 239 8.25 -8.54 11.28
N GLY A 240 8.45 -7.30 10.84
CA GLY A 240 9.09 -6.24 11.64
C GLY A 240 10.58 -6.10 11.39
N SER A 241 11.22 -7.04 10.66
CA SER A 241 12.62 -6.90 10.23
C SER A 241 12.74 -6.15 8.90
N ALA A 242 13.79 -5.37 8.76
CA ALA A 242 14.10 -4.59 7.57
C ALA A 242 15.61 -4.28 7.50
N ILE A 243 16.04 -3.64 6.42
CA ILE A 243 17.40 -3.12 6.28
C ILE A 243 17.36 -1.68 5.77
N LEU A 244 18.40 -0.91 6.09
CA LEU A 244 18.66 0.41 5.52
C LEU A 244 20.02 0.34 4.81
N ASN A 245 20.00 0.55 3.50
CA ASN A 245 21.17 0.57 2.63
C ASN A 245 21.62 2.01 2.37
N ILE A 246 22.88 2.32 2.62
CA ILE A 246 23.54 3.55 2.22
C ILE A 246 24.42 3.23 1.00
N CYS A 247 24.04 3.78 -0.15
CA CYS A 247 24.59 3.39 -1.44
C CYS A 247 25.71 4.32 -1.94
N THR A 248 25.75 5.57 -1.44
CA THR A 248 26.73 6.58 -1.86
C THR A 248 27.48 7.19 -0.65
N GLU A 249 28.45 8.08 -0.93
CA GLU A 249 29.21 8.82 0.12
C GLU A 249 28.51 10.13 0.56
N ARG A 250 27.32 10.43 0.04
CA ARG A 250 26.61 11.68 0.33
C ARG A 250 25.99 11.71 1.72
N PRO A 251 25.34 10.63 2.19
CA PRO A 251 24.73 10.60 3.52
C PRO A 251 25.77 10.52 4.64
N ASP A 252 25.48 11.17 5.76
CA ASP A 252 26.25 11.01 7.00
C ASP A 252 25.85 9.71 7.72
N VAL A 253 26.60 8.64 7.46
CA VAL A 253 26.42 7.32 8.05
C VAL A 253 26.40 7.39 9.57
N SER A 254 27.34 8.13 10.16
CA SER A 254 27.48 8.20 11.62
C SER A 254 26.25 8.79 12.30
N ARG A 255 25.70 9.86 11.69
CA ARG A 255 24.49 10.51 12.18
C ARG A 255 23.25 9.61 12.02
N ILE A 256 23.13 8.89 10.90
CA ILE A 256 22.02 7.96 10.67
C ILE A 256 22.09 6.80 11.68
N SER A 257 23.26 6.21 11.89
CA SER A 257 23.45 5.15 12.88
C SER A 257 23.18 5.63 14.31
N GLU A 258 23.54 6.86 14.66
CA GLU A 258 23.19 7.48 15.96
C GLU A 258 21.67 7.59 16.13
N LEU A 259 20.96 8.05 15.13
CA LEU A 259 19.50 8.18 15.15
C LEU A 259 18.82 6.79 15.23
N LEU A 260 19.36 5.77 14.55
CA LEU A 260 18.87 4.41 14.68
C LEU A 260 19.01 3.87 16.10
N ARG A 261 20.12 4.17 16.79
CA ARG A 261 20.28 3.81 18.21
C ARG A 261 19.25 4.47 19.13
N MET A 262 18.72 5.65 18.76
CA MET A 262 17.64 6.31 19.51
C MET A 262 16.25 5.77 19.15
N LEU A 263 16.04 5.37 17.89
CA LEU A 263 14.73 4.98 17.37
C LEU A 263 14.44 3.48 17.52
N GLN A 264 15.46 2.65 17.67
CA GLN A 264 15.32 1.23 17.91
C GLN A 264 15.42 0.90 19.41
N THR A 265 14.79 -0.21 19.81
CA THR A 265 14.85 -0.69 21.20
C THR A 265 16.28 -1.00 21.63
N THR A 266 16.58 -0.79 22.92
CA THR A 266 17.87 -1.17 23.51
C THR A 266 17.98 -2.68 23.76
N SER A 267 16.87 -3.42 23.70
CA SER A 267 16.81 -4.88 23.77
C SER A 267 16.33 -5.43 22.43
N PRO A 268 17.18 -5.41 21.38
CA PRO A 268 16.78 -5.82 20.04
C PRO A 268 16.48 -7.32 20.00
N SER A 269 15.43 -7.69 19.27
CA SER A 269 15.04 -9.10 19.13
C SER A 269 16.08 -9.89 18.34
N TYR A 270 16.75 -10.84 18.99
CA TYR A 270 17.67 -11.77 18.34
C TYR A 270 16.96 -12.73 17.40
N LEU A 271 15.67 -12.99 17.60
CA LEU A 271 14.86 -13.76 16.66
C LEU A 271 14.70 -13.00 15.33
N LEU A 272 14.48 -11.68 15.38
CA LEU A 272 14.40 -10.86 14.16
C LEU A 272 15.76 -10.77 13.47
N MET A 273 16.83 -10.53 14.21
CA MET A 273 18.19 -10.49 13.64
C MET A 273 18.61 -11.85 13.09
N GLY A 274 18.30 -12.95 13.78
CA GLY A 274 18.53 -14.31 13.27
C GLY A 274 17.74 -14.61 12.02
N SER A 275 16.51 -14.10 11.90
CA SER A 275 15.72 -14.24 10.66
C SER A 275 16.32 -13.44 9.50
N LEU A 276 16.90 -12.27 9.75
CA LEU A 276 17.66 -11.50 8.76
C LEU A 276 18.90 -12.26 8.32
N ASP A 277 19.66 -12.83 9.26
CA ASP A 277 20.83 -13.65 8.95
C ASP A 277 20.47 -14.85 8.07
N ILE A 278 19.44 -15.61 8.46
CA ILE A 278 18.95 -16.75 7.69
C ILE A 278 18.52 -16.32 6.28
N ASN A 279 17.75 -15.23 6.16
CA ASN A 279 17.34 -14.71 4.86
C ASN A 279 18.55 -14.38 3.97
N GLN A 280 19.56 -13.72 4.53
CA GLN A 280 20.79 -13.38 3.82
C GLN A 280 21.55 -14.65 3.38
N GLN A 281 21.69 -15.63 4.27
CA GLN A 281 22.39 -16.88 3.96
C GLN A 281 21.67 -17.65 2.85
N ILE A 282 20.35 -17.78 2.89
CA ILE A 282 19.56 -18.45 1.85
C ILE A 282 19.74 -17.72 0.50
N LEU A 283 19.65 -16.39 0.49
CA LEU A 283 19.85 -15.61 -0.74
C LEU A 283 21.25 -15.76 -1.30
N ARG A 284 22.27 -15.88 -0.46
CA ARG A 284 23.66 -16.14 -0.92
C ARG A 284 23.86 -17.56 -1.45
N MET A 285 23.20 -18.57 -0.85
CA MET A 285 23.31 -19.96 -1.27
C MET A 285 22.57 -20.26 -2.56
N ASP A 286 21.35 -19.74 -2.70
CA ASP A 286 20.43 -20.17 -3.76
C ASP A 286 19.50 -19.06 -4.28
N GLY A 287 19.80 -17.80 -3.98
CA GLY A 287 18.93 -16.66 -4.31
C GLY A 287 18.57 -16.57 -5.78
N TYR A 288 19.54 -16.81 -6.68
CA TYR A 288 19.29 -16.77 -8.12
C TYR A 288 18.21 -17.78 -8.56
N ASN A 289 18.31 -19.04 -8.13
CA ASN A 289 17.32 -20.07 -8.50
C ASN A 289 15.94 -19.79 -7.86
N LEU A 290 15.92 -19.36 -6.59
CA LEU A 290 14.68 -19.01 -5.91
C LEU A 290 13.94 -17.87 -6.64
N ILE A 291 14.64 -16.82 -7.01
CA ILE A 291 14.07 -15.69 -7.77
C ILE A 291 13.62 -16.12 -9.16
N LYS A 292 14.42 -16.92 -9.86
CA LYS A 292 14.06 -17.45 -11.17
C LYS A 292 12.80 -18.32 -11.14
N ASN A 293 12.65 -19.15 -10.12
CA ASN A 293 11.46 -19.97 -9.93
C ASN A 293 10.24 -19.07 -9.63
N TRP A 294 10.41 -18.08 -8.75
CA TRP A 294 9.34 -17.13 -8.42
C TRP A 294 8.90 -16.34 -9.66
N ASP A 295 9.83 -15.82 -10.47
CA ASP A 295 9.54 -15.16 -11.74
C ASP A 295 8.78 -16.09 -12.71
N ALA A 296 9.22 -17.35 -12.83
CA ALA A 296 8.54 -18.34 -13.67
C ALA A 296 7.13 -18.66 -13.20
N ASP A 297 6.87 -18.67 -11.88
CA ASP A 297 5.55 -18.91 -11.30
C ASP A 297 4.62 -17.71 -11.52
N ILE A 298 5.14 -16.48 -11.42
CA ILE A 298 4.40 -15.25 -11.75
C ILE A 298 4.02 -15.25 -13.24
N LYS A 299 4.97 -15.51 -14.14
CA LYS A 299 4.72 -15.57 -15.59
C LYS A 299 3.67 -16.63 -15.93
N TYR A 300 3.74 -17.80 -15.30
CA TYR A 300 2.73 -18.83 -15.43
C TYR A 300 1.35 -18.34 -15.01
N PHE A 301 1.26 -17.67 -13.85
CA PHE A 301 0.00 -17.12 -13.37
C PHE A 301 -0.61 -16.14 -14.38
N TYR A 302 0.16 -15.17 -14.88
CA TYR A 302 -0.33 -14.19 -15.87
C TYR A 302 -0.83 -14.87 -17.15
N GLN A 303 -0.10 -15.88 -17.66
CA GLN A 303 -0.49 -16.64 -18.87
C GLN A 303 -1.81 -17.40 -18.70
N GLU A 304 -1.97 -18.08 -17.58
CA GLU A 304 -3.18 -18.85 -17.29
C GLU A 304 -4.37 -17.96 -16.93
N ALA A 305 -4.14 -16.89 -16.17
CA ALA A 305 -5.16 -15.93 -15.77
C ALA A 305 -5.76 -15.20 -16.99
N ALA A 306 -4.95 -14.87 -17.99
CA ALA A 306 -5.40 -14.25 -19.23
C ALA A 306 -6.41 -15.11 -20.03
N GLN A 307 -6.49 -16.44 -19.74
CA GLN A 307 -7.45 -17.36 -20.39
C GLN A 307 -8.79 -17.43 -19.65
N ILE A 308 -8.92 -16.81 -18.46
CA ILE A 308 -10.13 -16.91 -17.64
C ILE A 308 -11.13 -15.84 -18.10
N ALA A 309 -12.28 -16.27 -18.57
CA ALA A 309 -13.33 -15.36 -19.05
C ALA A 309 -13.82 -14.42 -17.94
N GLY A 310 -13.86 -13.12 -18.21
CA GLY A 310 -14.31 -12.09 -17.28
C GLY A 310 -13.31 -11.74 -16.18
N LEU A 311 -12.10 -12.30 -16.18
CA LEU A 311 -11.00 -11.86 -15.35
C LEU A 311 -10.20 -10.76 -16.08
N GLY A 312 -10.00 -9.63 -15.42
CA GLY A 312 -9.12 -8.55 -15.85
C GLY A 312 -7.83 -8.54 -15.02
N LEU A 313 -6.73 -8.16 -15.66
CA LEU A 313 -5.41 -8.01 -15.06
C LEU A 313 -4.90 -6.59 -15.32
N ILE A 314 -4.20 -6.00 -14.35
CA ILE A 314 -3.42 -4.80 -14.61
C ILE A 314 -2.04 -5.25 -15.09
N ASP A 315 -1.70 -4.87 -16.31
CA ASP A 315 -0.38 -5.11 -16.92
C ASP A 315 0.19 -3.78 -17.43
N ARG A 316 1.26 -3.31 -16.79
CA ARG A 316 1.93 -2.04 -17.08
C ARG A 316 3.44 -2.23 -16.99
N ILE A 317 4.17 -1.50 -17.85
CA ILE A 317 5.65 -1.58 -17.90
C ILE A 317 6.32 -1.04 -16.63
N ASP A 318 5.65 -0.10 -15.94
CA ASP A 318 6.09 0.51 -14.69
C ASP A 318 5.54 -0.19 -13.44
N LEU A 319 5.05 -1.42 -13.57
CA LEU A 319 4.54 -2.22 -12.46
C LEU A 319 5.57 -3.27 -12.02
N ASP A 320 5.67 -3.44 -10.71
CA ASP A 320 6.32 -4.59 -10.08
C ASP A 320 5.43 -5.82 -10.28
N GLU A 321 5.85 -6.74 -11.14
CA GLU A 321 5.10 -7.93 -11.54
C GLU A 321 4.78 -8.88 -10.38
N THR A 322 5.46 -8.74 -9.25
CA THR A 322 5.18 -9.53 -8.04
C THR A 322 3.89 -9.10 -7.32
N LYS A 323 3.36 -7.93 -7.67
CA LYS A 323 2.09 -7.38 -7.17
C LYS A 323 1.02 -7.50 -8.25
N VAL A 324 0.27 -8.59 -8.16
CA VAL A 324 -0.71 -8.95 -9.18
C VAL A 324 -2.07 -8.36 -8.84
N SER A 325 -2.54 -7.41 -9.62
CA SER A 325 -3.87 -6.81 -9.47
C SER A 325 -4.86 -7.44 -10.44
N ILE A 326 -5.91 -8.05 -9.90
CA ILE A 326 -6.96 -8.76 -10.64
C ILE A 326 -8.33 -8.13 -10.39
N THR A 327 -9.22 -8.21 -11.37
CA THR A 327 -10.63 -7.81 -11.24
C THR A 327 -11.56 -8.80 -11.93
N MET A 328 -12.75 -8.96 -11.40
CA MET A 328 -13.86 -9.68 -12.04
C MET A 328 -15.11 -8.78 -12.14
N SER A 329 -14.92 -7.47 -12.27
CA SER A 329 -16.01 -6.49 -12.41
C SER A 329 -16.88 -6.75 -13.63
N ALA A 330 -16.30 -7.29 -14.70
CA ALA A 330 -17.06 -7.77 -15.88
C ALA A 330 -18.10 -8.87 -15.54
N LEU A 331 -17.92 -9.55 -14.43
CA LEU A 331 -18.86 -10.56 -13.90
C LEU A 331 -19.70 -10.01 -12.72
N GLY A 332 -19.68 -8.70 -12.48
CA GLY A 332 -20.44 -8.03 -11.42
C GLY A 332 -19.84 -8.20 -10.01
N LEU A 333 -18.59 -8.63 -9.89
CA LEU A 333 -17.87 -8.75 -8.63
C LEU A 333 -17.02 -7.50 -8.40
N SER A 334 -17.35 -6.72 -7.37
CA SER A 334 -16.46 -5.66 -6.87
C SER A 334 -15.21 -6.25 -6.20
N GLY A 335 -14.15 -5.46 -6.04
CA GLY A 335 -12.93 -5.91 -5.36
C GLY A 335 -13.18 -6.53 -3.98
N PRO A 336 -13.93 -5.86 -3.06
CA PRO A 336 -14.27 -6.45 -1.76
C PRO A 336 -15.05 -7.77 -1.87
N LYS A 337 -15.96 -7.87 -2.85
CA LYS A 337 -16.72 -9.11 -3.04
C LYS A 337 -15.85 -10.23 -3.58
N LEU A 338 -14.94 -9.94 -4.50
CA LEU A 338 -13.97 -10.93 -4.98
C LEU A 338 -13.05 -11.40 -3.85
N ALA A 339 -12.57 -10.49 -3.00
CA ALA A 339 -11.76 -10.85 -1.83
C ALA A 339 -12.53 -11.77 -0.86
N GLU A 340 -13.80 -11.48 -0.56
CA GLU A 340 -14.67 -12.32 0.27
C GLU A 340 -14.85 -13.74 -0.33
N GLU A 341 -15.02 -13.85 -1.65
CA GLU A 341 -15.16 -15.12 -2.35
C GLU A 341 -13.86 -15.95 -2.35
N LEU A 342 -12.70 -15.28 -2.41
CA LEU A 342 -11.38 -15.90 -2.27
C LEU A 342 -11.14 -16.38 -0.82
N GLU A 343 -11.49 -15.55 0.19
CA GLU A 343 -11.38 -15.89 1.60
C GLU A 343 -12.21 -17.14 1.97
N LYS A 344 -13.42 -17.30 1.42
CA LYS A 344 -14.25 -18.52 1.59
C LYS A 344 -13.54 -19.78 1.06
N ARG A 345 -12.58 -19.62 0.18
CA ARG A 345 -11.73 -20.67 -0.39
C ARG A 345 -10.37 -20.76 0.30
N ASN A 346 -10.25 -20.10 1.45
CA ASN A 346 -9.03 -20.03 2.26
C ASN A 346 -7.84 -19.37 1.52
N ILE A 347 -8.12 -18.45 0.59
CA ILE A 347 -7.14 -17.67 -0.16
C ILE A 347 -7.17 -16.25 0.37
N TRP A 348 -6.06 -15.81 0.96
CA TRP A 348 -5.93 -14.51 1.61
C TRP A 348 -5.16 -13.54 0.73
N VAL A 349 -5.77 -12.40 0.45
CA VAL A 349 -5.23 -11.35 -0.44
C VAL A 349 -4.62 -10.21 0.38
N GLU A 350 -3.80 -9.36 -0.23
CA GLU A 350 -3.18 -8.23 0.47
C GLU A 350 -4.17 -7.10 0.73
N LEU A 351 -4.89 -6.67 -0.31
CA LEU A 351 -5.85 -5.57 -0.21
C LEU A 351 -6.86 -5.58 -1.35
N THR A 352 -7.86 -4.74 -1.21
CA THR A 352 -8.79 -4.37 -2.29
C THR A 352 -8.61 -2.89 -2.65
N HIS A 353 -8.75 -2.55 -3.93
CA HIS A 353 -8.71 -1.19 -4.45
C HIS A 353 -9.77 -1.02 -5.53
N GLY A 354 -10.85 -0.31 -5.23
CA GLY A 354 -12.00 -0.21 -6.13
C GLY A 354 -12.54 -1.59 -6.51
N ASP A 355 -12.49 -1.89 -7.81
CA ASP A 355 -12.91 -3.19 -8.35
C ASP A 355 -11.78 -4.23 -8.41
N TYR A 356 -10.59 -3.88 -7.93
CA TYR A 356 -9.43 -4.75 -7.96
C TYR A 356 -9.14 -5.39 -6.61
N VAL A 357 -8.60 -6.59 -6.67
CA VAL A 357 -7.94 -7.30 -5.58
C VAL A 357 -6.46 -7.37 -5.89
N MET A 358 -5.60 -7.00 -4.96
CA MET A 358 -4.16 -7.13 -5.11
C MET A 358 -3.65 -8.36 -4.37
N LEU A 359 -2.92 -9.18 -5.09
CA LEU A 359 -2.17 -10.31 -4.60
C LEU A 359 -0.72 -9.87 -4.42
N MET A 360 -0.22 -9.95 -3.22
CA MET A 360 1.19 -9.73 -2.94
C MET A 360 1.90 -11.07 -2.88
N THR A 361 2.65 -11.41 -3.93
CA THR A 361 3.47 -12.61 -3.94
C THR A 361 4.75 -12.41 -3.15
N GLY A 362 5.44 -13.48 -2.81
CA GLY A 362 6.68 -13.45 -2.05
C GLY A 362 7.50 -14.71 -2.28
N LEU A 363 8.74 -14.70 -1.81
CA LEU A 363 9.69 -15.79 -2.01
C LEU A 363 9.20 -17.14 -1.41
N GLY A 364 8.26 -17.10 -0.48
CA GLY A 364 7.64 -18.28 0.13
C GLY A 364 6.45 -18.86 -0.65
N ASN A 365 5.98 -18.22 -1.73
CA ASN A 365 4.96 -18.82 -2.58
C ASN A 365 5.54 -19.96 -3.43
N GLU A 366 4.74 -20.97 -3.66
CA GLU A 366 5.06 -22.15 -4.48
C GLU A 366 4.08 -22.25 -5.66
N ARG A 367 4.43 -22.98 -6.70
CA ARG A 367 3.60 -23.22 -7.89
C ARG A 367 2.17 -23.61 -7.53
N GLY A 368 1.99 -24.46 -6.51
CA GLY A 368 0.68 -24.91 -6.04
C GLY A 368 -0.24 -23.77 -5.58
N ASP A 369 0.30 -22.71 -4.95
CA ASP A 369 -0.49 -21.54 -4.56
C ASP A 369 -1.13 -20.86 -5.78
N TYR A 370 -0.35 -20.73 -6.86
CA TYR A 370 -0.82 -20.12 -8.11
C TYR A 370 -1.84 -21.02 -8.83
N GLU A 371 -1.65 -22.34 -8.79
CA GLU A 371 -2.61 -23.30 -9.35
C GLU A 371 -3.94 -23.26 -8.59
N ASP A 372 -3.91 -23.19 -7.26
CA ASP A 372 -5.09 -23.14 -6.42
C ASP A 372 -5.90 -21.84 -6.62
N ILE A 373 -5.24 -20.67 -6.67
CA ILE A 373 -5.97 -19.43 -6.95
C ILE A 373 -6.53 -19.40 -8.38
N LEU A 374 -5.80 -19.92 -9.37
CA LEU A 374 -6.30 -20.02 -10.74
C LEU A 374 -7.52 -20.95 -10.82
N ALA A 375 -7.53 -22.05 -10.07
CA ALA A 375 -8.69 -22.94 -9.97
C ALA A 375 -9.89 -22.22 -9.35
N ALA A 376 -9.67 -21.46 -8.26
CA ALA A 376 -10.71 -20.65 -7.61
C ALA A 376 -11.28 -19.59 -8.56
N LEU A 377 -10.43 -18.89 -9.31
CA LEU A 377 -10.85 -17.86 -10.27
C LEU A 377 -11.64 -18.46 -11.45
N ARG A 378 -11.26 -19.65 -11.95
CA ARG A 378 -12.03 -20.37 -12.97
C ARG A 378 -13.41 -20.79 -12.46
N ASP A 379 -13.51 -21.29 -11.22
CA ASP A 379 -14.77 -21.62 -10.57
C ASP A 379 -15.68 -20.40 -10.43
N LEU A 380 -15.13 -19.26 -9.97
CA LEU A 380 -15.86 -18.00 -9.89
C LEU A 380 -16.33 -17.52 -11.27
N SER A 381 -15.47 -17.60 -12.29
CA SER A 381 -15.82 -17.25 -13.66
C SER A 381 -17.01 -18.09 -14.17
N ALA A 382 -16.98 -19.40 -13.96
CA ALA A 382 -18.08 -20.28 -14.36
C ALA A 382 -19.38 -19.97 -13.59
N HIS A 383 -19.27 -19.75 -12.27
CA HIS A 383 -20.43 -19.50 -11.41
C HIS A 383 -21.14 -18.17 -11.73
N TYR A 384 -20.38 -17.08 -11.88
CA TYR A 384 -20.93 -15.75 -12.13
C TYR A 384 -21.21 -15.49 -13.61
N GLY A 385 -20.41 -16.04 -14.53
CA GLY A 385 -20.64 -15.96 -15.98
C GLY A 385 -21.94 -16.62 -16.45
N GLY A 386 -22.31 -17.75 -15.85
CA GLY A 386 -23.60 -18.41 -16.12
C GLY A 386 -24.83 -17.59 -15.69
N ARG A 387 -24.71 -16.77 -14.64
CA ARG A 387 -25.78 -15.88 -14.16
C ARG A 387 -26.03 -14.72 -15.09
N ILE A 388 -24.99 -14.13 -15.67
CA ILE A 388 -25.12 -13.00 -16.61
C ILE A 388 -25.82 -13.47 -17.90
N GLN A 389 -25.46 -14.62 -18.43
CA GLN A 389 -26.14 -15.19 -19.61
C GLN A 389 -27.61 -15.55 -19.31
N GLY A 390 -27.91 -16.02 -18.09
CA GLY A 390 -29.29 -16.27 -17.65
C GLY A 390 -30.13 -15.01 -17.57
N VAL A 391 -29.57 -13.91 -17.01
CA VAL A 391 -30.25 -12.61 -16.89
C VAL A 391 -30.43 -11.94 -18.27
N GLU A 392 -29.49 -12.06 -19.18
CA GLU A 392 -29.64 -11.55 -20.56
C GLU A 392 -30.69 -12.33 -21.34
N SER A 393 -30.79 -13.65 -21.14
CA SER A 393 -31.85 -14.44 -21.75
C SER A 393 -33.25 -14.15 -21.20
N GLU A 394 -33.37 -13.92 -19.88
CA GLU A 394 -34.62 -13.49 -19.24
C GLU A 394 -34.99 -12.04 -19.60
N SER A 395 -34.00 -11.13 -19.68
CA SER A 395 -34.23 -9.73 -20.08
C SER A 395 -34.57 -9.59 -21.56
N SER A 396 -34.06 -10.46 -22.42
CA SER A 396 -34.44 -10.49 -23.84
C SER A 396 -35.83 -11.08 -24.04
N ALA A 397 -36.23 -12.11 -23.27
CA ALA A 397 -37.58 -12.62 -23.24
C ALA A 397 -38.60 -11.59 -22.71
N SER A 398 -38.27 -10.90 -21.60
CA SER A 398 -39.15 -9.86 -21.04
C SER A 398 -39.24 -8.60 -21.90
N LYS A 399 -38.18 -8.23 -22.62
CA LYS A 399 -38.21 -7.11 -23.60
C LYS A 399 -39.07 -7.43 -24.84
N THR A 400 -39.15 -8.69 -25.26
CA THR A 400 -40.00 -9.12 -26.36
C THR A 400 -41.47 -9.11 -25.94
N GLU A 401 -41.81 -9.56 -24.73
CA GLU A 401 -43.18 -9.46 -24.19
C GLU A 401 -43.60 -8.00 -23.89
N SER A 402 -42.70 -7.18 -23.32
CA SER A 402 -42.99 -5.77 -23.04
C SER A 402 -43.10 -4.92 -24.33
N ALA A 403 -42.37 -5.27 -25.39
CA ALA A 403 -42.49 -4.61 -26.71
C ALA A 403 -43.85 -4.92 -27.38
N ALA A 404 -44.36 -6.16 -27.22
CA ALA A 404 -45.68 -6.55 -27.70
C ALA A 404 -46.81 -5.85 -26.92
N GLN A 405 -46.69 -5.77 -25.59
CA GLN A 405 -47.65 -5.03 -24.73
C GLN A 405 -47.60 -3.51 -24.94
N ASN A 406 -46.43 -2.92 -25.14
CA ASN A 406 -46.29 -1.49 -25.45
C ASN A 406 -46.82 -1.12 -26.84
N ALA A 407 -46.73 -2.02 -27.82
CA ALA A 407 -47.35 -1.80 -29.15
C ALA A 407 -48.86 -1.79 -29.07
N ALA A 408 -49.46 -2.72 -28.30
CA ALA A 408 -50.90 -2.75 -28.06
C ALA A 408 -51.42 -1.56 -27.25
N GLN A 409 -50.66 -1.10 -26.21
CA GLN A 409 -50.99 0.10 -25.43
C GLN A 409 -50.85 1.40 -26.25
N LYS A 410 -49.87 1.45 -27.16
CA LYS A 410 -49.68 2.63 -28.04
C LYS A 410 -50.79 2.79 -29.04
N GLN A 411 -51.35 1.67 -29.52
CA GLN A 411 -52.52 1.68 -30.40
C GLN A 411 -53.79 2.13 -29.67
N ALA A 412 -54.04 1.62 -28.46
CA ALA A 412 -55.15 2.04 -27.58
C ALA A 412 -55.05 3.52 -27.15
N LYS A 413 -53.80 4.01 -26.92
CA LYS A 413 -53.57 5.42 -26.53
C LYS A 413 -53.76 6.40 -27.69
N ASN A 414 -53.46 6.02 -28.92
CA ASN A 414 -53.71 6.82 -30.11
C ASN A 414 -55.20 6.94 -30.43
N GLU A 415 -56.00 5.92 -30.18
CA GLU A 415 -57.46 5.96 -30.32
C GLU A 415 -58.12 6.81 -29.21
N ALA A 416 -57.58 6.77 -27.95
CA ALA A 416 -58.06 7.61 -26.86
C ALA A 416 -57.67 9.12 -27.00
N GLN A 417 -56.51 9.42 -27.61
CA GLN A 417 -56.10 10.81 -27.87
C GLN A 417 -56.85 11.49 -29.02
N ALA A 418 -57.42 10.71 -29.92
CA ALA A 418 -58.30 11.23 -30.95
C ALA A 418 -59.66 11.67 -30.41
N MET A 419 -60.13 11.09 -29.29
CA MET A 419 -61.37 11.50 -28.59
C MET A 419 -61.19 12.66 -27.60
N ALA A 420 -59.96 12.86 -27.04
CA ALA A 420 -59.71 13.86 -25.99
C ALA A 420 -59.28 15.25 -26.50
N LYS A 421 -59.19 15.48 -27.82
CA LYS A 421 -58.80 16.78 -28.38
C LYS A 421 -59.91 17.82 -28.45
N ASN A 422 -61.12 17.50 -28.02
CA ASN A 422 -62.26 18.42 -28.04
C ASN A 422 -62.68 18.98 -26.67
N GLU A 423 -62.04 18.65 -25.56
CA GLU A 423 -62.49 19.13 -24.24
C GLU A 423 -61.38 19.61 -23.29
N ALA A 424 -60.43 20.42 -23.71
CA ALA A 424 -59.57 21.09 -22.75
C ALA A 424 -58.98 22.41 -23.27
N GLN A 425 -59.87 23.40 -23.39
CA GLN A 425 -59.49 24.79 -23.20
C GLN A 425 -60.24 25.27 -21.96
N ALA A 426 -59.66 25.16 -20.80
CA ALA A 426 -59.78 26.05 -19.64
C ALA A 426 -59.20 25.40 -18.38
N ALA A 427 -58.27 26.03 -17.84
CA ALA A 427 -58.03 26.26 -16.41
C ALA A 427 -56.53 26.19 -16.06
N ASN A 428 -56.13 27.32 -15.70
CA ASN A 428 -54.82 27.85 -15.36
C ASN A 428 -54.50 27.62 -13.85
N LYS A 429 -53.21 27.56 -13.59
CA LYS A 429 -52.48 28.03 -12.40
C LYS A 429 -52.51 27.21 -11.09
N ASN A 430 -51.29 26.98 -10.69
CA ASN A 430 -50.68 26.92 -9.35
C ASN A 430 -50.33 25.55 -8.78
N ALA A 431 -49.08 25.52 -8.47
CA ALA A 431 -48.50 24.99 -7.25
C ALA A 431 -47.60 23.75 -7.35
N SER A 432 -46.41 23.99 -6.83
CA SER A 432 -45.52 23.11 -6.09
C SER A 432 -44.79 21.98 -6.84
N GLN A 433 -43.46 22.11 -6.80
CA GLN A 433 -42.49 21.09 -7.16
C GLN A 433 -42.60 19.88 -6.23
N PRO A 434 -42.37 18.71 -6.76
CA PRO A 434 -41.86 17.60 -5.97
C PRO A 434 -40.36 17.46 -6.12
N VAL A 435 -39.75 17.26 -4.97
CA VAL A 435 -38.43 16.74 -4.71
C VAL A 435 -38.31 15.37 -5.37
N ASP A 436 -37.52 15.27 -6.43
CA ASP A 436 -36.93 14.00 -6.91
C ASP A 436 -35.77 14.32 -7.86
N LYS A 437 -34.63 14.65 -7.26
CA LYS A 437 -33.29 14.59 -7.89
C LYS A 437 -32.28 14.10 -6.87
N ILE A 438 -32.46 12.87 -6.39
CA ILE A 438 -31.42 12.10 -5.75
C ILE A 438 -31.19 10.85 -6.62
N ALA A 439 -30.61 11.08 -7.77
CA ALA A 439 -30.01 10.01 -8.55
C ALA A 439 -28.88 10.64 -9.37
N GLU A 440 -27.70 10.04 -9.28
CA GLU A 440 -26.44 10.38 -9.95
C GLU A 440 -25.52 11.35 -9.21
N LEU A 441 -25.18 11.03 -7.96
CA LEU A 441 -23.83 11.21 -7.48
C LEU A 441 -23.19 9.80 -7.45
N ARG A 442 -22.52 9.43 -8.52
CA ARG A 442 -21.55 8.35 -8.50
C ARG A 442 -20.53 8.72 -7.42
N THR A 443 -20.55 8.00 -6.31
CA THR A 443 -19.48 8.03 -5.34
C THR A 443 -18.18 7.72 -6.06
N PRO A 444 -17.09 8.48 -5.87
CA PRO A 444 -15.77 8.09 -6.36
C PRO A 444 -15.39 6.79 -5.65
N SER A 445 -15.45 5.69 -6.34
CA SER A 445 -15.10 4.36 -5.83
C SER A 445 -13.63 4.09 -6.01
N SER A 446 -12.73 4.89 -5.41
CA SER A 446 -11.33 4.47 -5.32
C SER A 446 -10.56 5.31 -4.31
N ASP A 447 -9.73 4.66 -3.51
CA ASP A 447 -8.78 5.27 -2.57
C ASP A 447 -7.87 6.31 -3.22
N SER A 448 -7.64 6.18 -4.54
CA SER A 448 -6.84 7.08 -5.36
C SER A 448 -7.44 8.47 -5.55
N ALA A 449 -8.76 8.62 -5.48
CA ALA A 449 -9.43 9.90 -5.68
C ALA A 449 -9.28 10.86 -4.48
N LEU A 450 -8.74 10.42 -3.37
CA LEU A 450 -8.72 11.17 -2.11
C LEU A 450 -7.38 11.73 -1.68
N ILE A 451 -6.32 11.53 -2.44
CA ILE A 451 -5.13 12.35 -2.26
C ILE A 451 -5.36 13.69 -2.96
N GLU A 452 -6.25 14.49 -2.38
CA GLU A 452 -6.43 15.86 -2.82
C GLU A 452 -5.41 16.77 -2.12
N ARG A 453 -5.08 17.88 -2.77
CA ARG A 453 -4.26 18.92 -2.15
C ARG A 453 -5.14 19.71 -1.19
N LEU A 454 -5.04 19.39 0.11
CA LEU A 454 -5.72 20.15 1.16
C LEU A 454 -4.99 21.48 1.43
N GLU A 455 -5.76 22.46 1.89
CA GLU A 455 -5.17 23.72 2.38
C GLU A 455 -4.27 23.42 3.59
N GLN A 456 -3.02 23.86 3.55
CA GLN A 456 -2.04 23.67 4.61
C GLN A 456 -1.97 24.90 5.49
N ARG A 457 -2.13 24.71 6.79
CA ARG A 457 -1.93 25.73 7.84
C ARG A 457 -0.87 25.25 8.84
N LYS A 458 -0.52 26.08 9.81
CA LYS A 458 0.35 25.66 10.92
C LYS A 458 -0.31 24.52 11.69
N ILE A 459 0.48 23.50 12.06
CA ILE A 459 0.01 22.43 12.94
C ILE A 459 -0.41 23.06 14.27
N PRO A 460 -1.63 22.79 14.76
CA PRO A 460 -2.13 23.35 16.00
C PRO A 460 -1.27 22.96 17.20
N ASP A 461 -1.10 23.86 18.16
CA ASP A 461 -0.40 23.59 19.43
C ASP A 461 -1.33 22.84 20.44
N THR A 462 -2.65 23.04 20.32
CA THR A 462 -3.69 22.42 21.16
C THR A 462 -4.82 21.87 20.28
N TYR A 463 -5.54 20.90 20.80
CA TYR A 463 -6.67 20.30 20.08
C TYR A 463 -7.90 20.14 20.94
N GLU A 464 -9.03 19.98 20.28
CA GLU A 464 -10.28 19.45 20.82
C GLU A 464 -10.75 18.25 19.98
N GLU A 465 -11.55 17.38 20.58
CA GLU A 465 -12.13 16.23 19.89
C GLU A 465 -13.55 16.58 19.45
N VAL A 466 -13.79 16.51 18.14
CA VAL A 466 -15.10 16.81 17.56
C VAL A 466 -15.59 15.61 16.73
N PRO A 467 -16.91 15.42 16.62
CA PRO A 467 -17.45 14.43 15.69
C PRO A 467 -16.94 14.69 14.25
N LEU A 468 -16.58 13.64 13.52
CA LEU A 468 -16.02 13.73 12.18
C LEU A 468 -16.85 14.62 11.23
N TYR A 469 -18.17 14.51 11.29
CA TYR A 469 -19.07 15.32 10.44
C TYR A 469 -19.06 16.83 10.78
N SER A 470 -18.56 17.20 11.96
CA SER A 470 -18.43 18.61 12.40
C SER A 470 -17.03 19.18 12.15
N ALA A 471 -16.14 18.39 11.58
CA ALA A 471 -14.74 18.76 11.40
C ALA A 471 -14.44 19.44 10.05
N GLU A 472 -15.43 19.62 9.17
CA GLU A 472 -15.26 20.31 7.89
C GLU A 472 -14.74 21.74 8.09
N GLY A 473 -13.68 22.11 7.36
CA GLY A 473 -13.03 23.42 7.46
C GLY A 473 -12.13 23.61 8.69
N ARG A 474 -12.01 22.63 9.59
CA ARG A 474 -11.13 22.66 10.77
C ARG A 474 -9.72 22.17 10.42
N VAL A 475 -8.72 22.72 11.10
CA VAL A 475 -7.31 22.30 10.96
C VAL A 475 -7.07 21.03 11.77
N LEU A 476 -6.54 20.02 11.10
CA LEU A 476 -6.30 18.70 11.71
C LEU A 476 -5.07 18.73 12.63
N TYR A 477 -5.20 18.14 13.82
CA TYR A 477 -4.11 17.97 14.77
C TYR A 477 -3.36 16.64 14.60
N GLU A 478 -4.07 15.58 14.24
CA GLU A 478 -3.54 14.21 14.10
C GLU A 478 -3.91 13.65 12.73
N SER A 479 -2.99 12.86 12.11
CA SER A 479 -3.25 12.29 10.79
C SER A 479 -4.45 11.34 10.78
N ILE A 480 -5.26 11.38 9.73
CA ILE A 480 -6.29 10.39 9.43
C ILE A 480 -5.72 9.39 8.42
N ILE A 481 -5.66 8.11 8.83
CA ILE A 481 -4.92 7.09 8.09
C ILE A 481 -5.76 5.82 7.98
N PRO A 482 -6.34 5.51 6.82
CA PRO A 482 -6.90 4.19 6.54
C PRO A 482 -5.81 3.11 6.62
N TYR A 483 -6.14 1.96 7.15
CA TYR A 483 -5.19 0.86 7.26
C TYR A 483 -5.83 -0.48 6.90
N PRO A 484 -5.24 -1.20 5.89
CA PRO A 484 -4.18 -0.78 4.97
C PRO A 484 -4.60 0.39 4.05
N PRO A 485 -3.68 1.12 3.38
CA PRO A 485 -2.23 0.91 3.24
C PRO A 485 -1.36 1.61 4.30
N GLY A 486 -1.91 2.46 5.16
CA GLY A 486 -1.13 3.25 6.11
C GLY A 486 -0.60 4.56 5.54
N THR A 487 -1.17 5.03 4.43
CA THR A 487 -0.92 6.35 3.84
C THR A 487 -1.92 7.36 4.40
N PRO A 488 -1.49 8.48 4.97
CA PRO A 488 -2.41 9.50 5.47
C PRO A 488 -3.22 10.15 4.34
N ILE A 489 -4.54 10.16 4.49
CA ILE A 489 -5.45 10.90 3.60
C ILE A 489 -5.57 12.37 4.01
N ALA A 490 -5.39 12.65 5.31
CA ALA A 490 -5.24 14.00 5.82
C ALA A 490 -4.16 14.03 6.91
N CYS A 491 -3.38 15.11 6.94
CA CYS A 491 -2.20 15.27 7.80
C CYS A 491 -2.37 16.42 8.79
N PRO A 492 -1.59 16.46 9.89
CA PRO A 492 -1.60 17.58 10.81
C PRO A 492 -1.31 18.91 10.08
N GLY A 493 -2.09 19.94 10.39
CA GLY A 493 -2.02 21.24 9.73
C GLY A 493 -2.86 21.35 8.46
N GLU A 494 -3.38 20.26 7.92
CA GLU A 494 -4.29 20.31 6.78
C GLU A 494 -5.73 20.62 7.23
N VAL A 495 -6.45 21.38 6.40
CA VAL A 495 -7.86 21.72 6.62
C VAL A 495 -8.73 20.61 6.06
N LEU A 496 -9.58 20.01 6.90
CA LEU A 496 -10.43 18.90 6.48
C LEU A 496 -11.48 19.34 5.47
N SER A 497 -11.51 18.66 4.33
CA SER A 497 -12.53 18.85 3.31
C SER A 497 -13.73 17.91 3.51
N LYS A 498 -14.83 18.25 2.87
CA LYS A 498 -16.03 17.41 2.86
C LYS A 498 -15.78 16.05 2.18
N SER A 499 -14.96 16.00 1.15
CA SER A 499 -14.59 14.77 0.43
C SER A 499 -13.85 13.79 1.35
N VAL A 500 -12.87 14.28 2.13
CA VAL A 500 -12.16 13.46 3.12
C VAL A 500 -13.12 12.92 4.17
N ILE A 501 -14.03 13.74 4.71
CA ILE A 501 -15.00 13.32 5.71
C ILE A 501 -15.92 12.21 5.19
N LEU A 502 -16.42 12.37 3.96
CA LEU A 502 -17.29 11.37 3.32
C LEU A 502 -16.55 10.04 3.10
N TYR A 503 -15.33 10.11 2.63
CA TYR A 503 -14.51 8.92 2.44
C TYR A 503 -14.22 8.18 3.77
N VAL A 504 -13.81 8.91 4.80
CA VAL A 504 -13.57 8.32 6.13
C VAL A 504 -14.81 7.62 6.65
N ARG A 505 -15.99 8.27 6.51
CA ARG A 505 -17.26 7.66 6.87
C ARG A 505 -17.49 6.34 6.13
N ASP A 506 -17.24 6.32 4.82
CA ASP A 506 -17.46 5.12 3.99
C ASP A 506 -16.48 3.99 4.39
N GLN A 507 -15.23 4.32 4.76
CA GLN A 507 -14.27 3.36 5.32
C GLN A 507 -14.75 2.79 6.66
N LEU A 508 -15.27 3.63 7.56
CA LEU A 508 -15.79 3.20 8.85
C LEU A 508 -17.04 2.32 8.70
N VAL A 509 -17.95 2.66 7.77
CA VAL A 509 -19.13 1.84 7.44
C VAL A 509 -18.71 0.46 6.89
N ALA A 510 -17.64 0.41 6.11
CA ALA A 510 -17.04 -0.83 5.62
C ALA A 510 -16.26 -1.60 6.70
N GLN A 511 -16.24 -1.11 7.95
CA GLN A 511 -15.52 -1.68 9.10
C GLN A 511 -13.98 -1.73 8.92
N HIS A 512 -13.44 -0.87 8.07
CA HIS A 512 -11.99 -0.71 7.94
C HIS A 512 -11.43 0.07 9.14
N VAL A 513 -10.18 -0.23 9.49
CA VAL A 513 -9.48 0.51 10.54
C VAL A 513 -9.04 1.87 9.98
N VAL A 514 -9.43 2.96 10.65
CA VAL A 514 -8.99 4.31 10.31
C VAL A 514 -8.34 4.92 11.55
N LEU A 515 -7.00 5.04 11.53
CA LEU A 515 -6.27 5.68 12.62
C LEU A 515 -6.54 7.19 12.60
N GLY A 516 -6.58 7.81 13.79
CA GLY A 516 -6.91 9.23 13.94
C GLY A 516 -8.40 9.52 14.04
N VAL A 517 -9.24 8.47 14.02
CA VAL A 517 -10.67 8.50 14.36
C VAL A 517 -10.91 7.54 15.52
N ASP A 518 -11.55 8.02 16.59
CA ASP A 518 -11.82 7.18 17.76
C ASP A 518 -13.06 6.27 17.57
N GLU A 519 -13.35 5.43 18.59
CA GLU A 519 -14.47 4.48 18.55
C GLU A 519 -15.85 5.17 18.49
N GLU A 520 -15.94 6.47 18.88
CA GLU A 520 -17.15 7.29 18.80
C GLU A 520 -17.22 8.11 17.50
N GLY A 521 -16.26 7.93 16.57
CA GLY A 521 -16.21 8.64 15.29
C GLY A 521 -15.77 10.09 15.42
N ARG A 522 -14.91 10.43 16.41
CA ARG A 522 -14.37 11.77 16.63
C ARG A 522 -12.94 11.88 16.09
N VAL A 523 -12.57 13.10 15.74
CA VAL A 523 -11.24 13.48 15.25
C VAL A 523 -10.68 14.63 16.06
N LYS A 524 -9.34 14.74 16.13
CA LYS A 524 -8.66 15.84 16.81
C LYS A 524 -8.39 16.98 15.84
N VAL A 525 -8.96 18.12 16.13
CA VAL A 525 -8.82 19.35 15.35
C VAL A 525 -8.32 20.49 16.22
N GLU A 526 -7.89 21.59 15.61
CA GLU A 526 -7.50 22.81 16.31
C GLU A 526 -8.56 23.23 17.33
N SER A 527 -8.14 23.52 18.56
CA SER A 527 -9.04 23.99 19.62
C SER A 527 -9.47 25.43 19.35
N ASP A 528 -10.77 25.70 19.41
CA ASP A 528 -11.33 27.06 19.36
C ASP A 528 -11.02 27.86 20.64
N CYS A 529 -10.43 27.21 21.64
CA CYS A 529 -10.06 27.87 22.88
C CYS A 529 -8.84 28.77 22.65
N VAL A 530 -9.08 30.05 22.47
CA VAL A 530 -8.06 31.08 22.60
C VAL A 530 -7.58 31.03 24.05
N LEU A 531 -6.51 30.28 24.30
CA LEU A 531 -5.80 30.40 25.56
C LEU A 531 -5.33 31.85 25.65
N PHE A 532 -5.90 32.60 26.59
CA PHE A 532 -5.43 33.91 27.02
C PHE A 532 -3.89 33.84 27.21
N LYS A 533 -3.14 34.23 26.17
CA LYS A 533 -1.78 34.67 26.34
C LYS A 533 -1.83 36.15 26.77
N GLU A 534 -2.17 36.34 28.03
CA GLU A 534 -1.84 37.55 28.77
C GLU A 534 -1.75 37.19 30.25
N ILE A 535 -0.58 37.02 30.78
CA ILE A 535 0.01 37.75 31.93
C ILE A 535 1.45 37.29 32.07
#